data_2fd465e4c693eb923b5fdcb5211efa35
#
_entry.id   2fd465e4c693eb923b5fdcb5211efa35
#
_cell.length_a   1.000
_cell.length_b   1.000
_cell.length_c   1.000
_cell.angle_alpha   90.00
_cell.angle_beta   90.00
_cell.angle_gamma   90.00
#
_symmetry.space_group_name_H-M   'P 1'
#
loop_
_entity.id
_entity.type
_entity.pdbx_description
1 polymer ?
#
loop_
_entity_poly.entity_id
_entity_poly.type
_entity_poly.pdbx_seq_one_letter_code
_entity_poly.pdbx_strand_id
1 'polypeptide(L)'
;MEKVEKSFQEYDSRPDSDWGVKTVEGFNINSNYNKRSWTVDNFWEDPHKVREYALSQMYWDKEHGGVGWRTRKQFSLPGVKEKFESIMDMKITNWMETYSICGVFQAGYAGTPNVYHMDSQKYAAMIYLTPDAPYQAGTKVVANKKTGLFHLSQSDNLSDFFPNQETFTDGTLFEDIDVFGNVFNRLVIFDSKCIHTACDYFGHSINTGRLWQMYFFDAE
;
A
#
# COMPACT_ATOMS: atom_id res chain seq x y z
N MET A 1 32.02 5.15 11.14
CA MET A 1 31.76 5.49 9.74
C MET A 1 32.91 5.01 8.86
N GLU A 2 34.16 5.35 9.13
CA GLU A 2 35.33 4.94 8.33
C GLU A 2 35.52 3.40 8.15
N LYS A 3 35.17 2.59 9.16
CA LYS A 3 35.27 1.11 9.08
C LYS A 3 34.21 0.47 8.17
N VAL A 4 33.04 1.10 7.99
CA VAL A 4 31.96 0.60 7.14
C VAL A 4 32.27 0.96 5.67
N GLU A 5 32.76 2.16 5.43
CA GLU A 5 33.15 2.57 4.07
C GLU A 5 34.31 1.75 3.52
N LYS A 6 35.30 1.41 4.36
CA LYS A 6 36.42 0.53 3.95
C LYS A 6 35.94 -0.90 3.60
N SER A 7 34.96 -1.42 4.34
CA SER A 7 34.43 -2.76 4.04
C SER A 7 33.63 -2.79 2.72
N PHE A 8 32.92 -1.73 2.39
CA PHE A 8 32.22 -1.60 1.11
C PHE A 8 33.19 -1.42 -0.06
N GLN A 9 34.23 -0.63 0.08
CA GLN A 9 35.25 -0.44 -0.95
C GLN A 9 36.08 -1.72 -1.21
N GLU A 10 36.40 -2.50 -0.15
CA GLU A 10 37.05 -3.81 -0.32
C GLU A 10 36.15 -4.86 -0.99
N TYR A 11 34.84 -4.76 -0.83
CA TYR A 11 33.90 -5.66 -1.46
C TYR A 11 33.71 -5.35 -2.96
N ASP A 12 33.75 -4.08 -3.32
CA ASP A 12 33.58 -3.60 -4.70
C ASP A 12 34.86 -3.81 -5.55
N SER A 13 36.00 -4.04 -4.91
CA SER A 13 37.30 -4.22 -5.60
C SER A 13 37.68 -5.67 -5.90
N ARG A 14 36.79 -6.63 -5.69
CA ARG A 14 37.03 -8.05 -6.04
C ARG A 14 36.68 -8.30 -7.49
N PRO A 15 37.65 -8.44 -8.38
CA PRO A 15 37.41 -8.57 -9.83
C PRO A 15 36.72 -9.88 -10.22
N ASP A 16 36.57 -10.84 -9.31
CA ASP A 16 36.06 -12.19 -9.60
C ASP A 16 34.83 -12.57 -8.78
N SER A 17 34.11 -11.60 -8.19
CA SER A 17 32.84 -11.94 -7.61
C SER A 17 31.82 -12.10 -8.73
N ASP A 18 31.41 -13.34 -9.01
CA ASP A 18 30.23 -13.68 -9.82
C ASP A 18 28.91 -13.10 -9.26
N TRP A 19 29.01 -12.31 -8.20
CA TRP A 19 28.00 -11.43 -7.66
C TRP A 19 27.92 -10.10 -8.42
N GLY A 20 28.47 -10.07 -9.65
CA GLY A 20 28.45 -8.87 -10.44
C GLY A 20 27.08 -8.25 -10.42
N VAL A 21 26.90 -7.22 -9.58
CA VAL A 21 25.98 -6.15 -9.93
C VAL A 21 26.42 -5.75 -11.32
N LYS A 22 25.79 -6.35 -12.33
CA LYS A 22 26.01 -5.94 -13.71
C LYS A 22 25.81 -4.45 -13.70
N THR A 23 26.90 -3.75 -13.94
CA THR A 23 26.85 -2.30 -14.08
C THR A 23 25.65 -1.98 -14.95
N VAL A 24 24.92 -0.98 -14.56
CA VAL A 24 23.62 -0.56 -15.09
C VAL A 24 23.61 -0.32 -16.62
N GLU A 25 24.74 -0.39 -17.29
CA GLU A 25 24.91 -0.28 -18.75
C GLU A 25 24.20 -1.36 -19.59
N GLY A 26 23.73 -2.44 -19.00
CA GLY A 26 22.92 -3.45 -19.68
C GLY A 26 21.45 -3.52 -19.19
N PHE A 27 21.11 -2.82 -18.14
CA PHE A 27 19.73 -2.58 -17.77
C PHE A 27 19.28 -1.34 -18.54
N ASN A 28 18.49 -1.55 -19.58
CA ASN A 28 17.56 -0.55 -20.02
C ASN A 28 16.61 -0.35 -18.82
N ILE A 29 17.03 0.48 -17.86
CA ILE A 29 16.10 1.09 -16.93
C ILE A 29 15.27 1.94 -17.86
N ASN A 30 14.20 1.34 -18.36
CA ASN A 30 13.18 2.08 -19.03
C ASN A 30 12.86 3.18 -18.04
N SER A 31 13.19 4.43 -18.36
CA SER A 31 12.93 5.59 -17.53
C SER A 31 11.42 5.75 -17.21
N ASN A 32 10.59 4.92 -17.85
CA ASN A 32 9.18 4.68 -17.62
C ASN A 32 8.89 3.60 -16.56
N TYR A 33 9.89 3.01 -15.91
CA TYR A 33 9.66 2.18 -14.73
C TYR A 33 9.38 3.11 -13.56
N ASN A 34 8.17 3.63 -13.57
CA ASN A 34 7.69 4.47 -12.50
C ASN A 34 7.80 3.71 -11.18
N LYS A 35 8.43 4.33 -10.20
CA LYS A 35 8.45 3.83 -8.83
C LYS A 35 7.00 3.55 -8.42
N ARG A 36 6.71 2.31 -8.02
CA ARG A 36 5.35 1.86 -7.74
C ARG A 36 4.92 2.06 -6.30
N SER A 37 5.87 2.21 -5.39
CA SER A 37 5.57 2.31 -3.97
C SER A 37 6.57 3.17 -3.20
N TRP A 38 6.10 3.72 -2.10
CA TRP A 38 6.88 4.46 -1.10
C TRP A 38 6.46 3.97 0.27
N THR A 39 7.42 3.71 1.12
CA THR A 39 7.20 3.30 2.51
C THR A 39 7.95 4.24 3.42
N VAL A 40 7.25 4.82 4.40
CA VAL A 40 7.81 5.78 5.35
C VAL A 40 7.36 5.40 6.75
N ASP A 41 8.30 5.06 7.62
CA ASP A 41 8.03 4.82 9.03
C ASP A 41 7.95 6.13 9.82
N ASN A 42 7.27 6.10 10.96
CA ASN A 42 7.09 7.26 11.84
C ASN A 42 6.46 8.47 11.13
N PHE A 43 5.38 8.21 10.39
CA PHE A 43 4.72 9.25 9.59
C PHE A 43 4.11 10.37 10.44
N TRP A 44 3.35 10.03 11.49
CA TRP A 44 2.78 10.97 12.46
C TRP A 44 3.77 11.24 13.60
N GLU A 45 3.79 12.47 14.09
CA GLU A 45 4.58 12.83 15.28
C GLU A 45 4.00 12.16 16.55
N ASP A 46 2.68 12.13 16.67
CA ASP A 46 1.98 11.48 17.78
C ASP A 46 0.92 10.50 17.24
N PRO A 47 1.35 9.29 16.84
CA PRO A 47 0.46 8.30 16.24
C PRO A 47 -0.58 7.75 17.21
N HIS A 48 -0.31 7.81 18.52
CA HIS A 48 -1.27 7.38 19.54
C HIS A 48 -2.47 8.32 19.61
N LYS A 49 -2.26 9.63 19.53
CA LYS A 49 -3.36 10.60 19.44
C LYS A 49 -4.19 10.42 18.17
N VAL A 50 -3.53 10.15 17.02
CA VAL A 50 -4.26 9.87 15.78
C VAL A 50 -5.09 8.60 15.91
N ARG A 51 -4.55 7.56 16.55
CA ARG A 51 -5.29 6.33 16.83
C ARG A 51 -6.47 6.57 17.77
N GLU A 52 -6.27 7.26 18.90
CA GLU A 52 -7.35 7.61 19.86
C GLU A 52 -8.45 8.39 19.16
N TYR A 53 -8.07 9.37 18.35
CA TYR A 53 -9.03 10.12 17.55
C TYR A 53 -9.77 9.22 16.57
N ALA A 54 -9.11 8.34 15.85
CA ALA A 54 -9.73 7.37 14.95
C ALA A 54 -10.73 6.48 15.70
N LEU A 55 -10.36 5.93 16.86
CA LEU A 55 -11.22 5.07 17.66
C LEU A 55 -12.42 5.79 18.27
N SER A 56 -12.36 7.11 18.43
CA SER A 56 -13.49 7.92 18.90
C SER A 56 -14.54 8.20 17.83
N GLN A 57 -14.25 7.88 16.57
CA GLN A 57 -15.16 8.16 15.46
C GLN A 57 -16.25 7.09 15.35
N MET A 58 -17.34 7.46 14.67
CA MET A 58 -18.41 6.52 14.34
C MET A 58 -18.08 5.73 13.08
N TYR A 59 -18.10 4.41 13.20
CA TYR A 59 -17.87 3.48 12.11
C TYR A 59 -19.18 2.86 11.63
N TRP A 60 -19.24 2.61 10.33
CA TRP A 60 -20.40 2.03 9.67
C TRP A 60 -20.00 0.76 8.94
N ASP A 61 -20.83 -0.29 9.07
CA ASP A 61 -20.67 -1.53 8.33
C ASP A 61 -21.22 -1.38 6.91
N LYS A 62 -20.57 -1.99 5.96
CA LYS A 62 -21.00 -2.51 4.63
C LYS A 62 -21.89 -1.68 3.70
N GLU A 63 -22.47 -0.56 4.06
CA GLU A 63 -23.45 0.15 3.20
C GLU A 63 -22.90 0.64 1.84
N HIS A 64 -21.59 0.52 1.59
CA HIS A 64 -20.94 1.10 0.40
C HIS A 64 -20.01 0.15 -0.36
N GLY A 65 -20.29 -1.16 -0.35
CA GLY A 65 -19.55 -2.14 -1.17
C GLY A 65 -18.09 -2.39 -0.74
N GLY A 66 -17.64 -1.80 0.36
CA GLY A 66 -16.30 -1.99 0.89
C GLY A 66 -16.21 -3.13 1.91
N VAL A 67 -14.99 -3.57 2.18
CA VAL A 67 -14.67 -4.58 3.18
C VAL A 67 -14.34 -3.89 4.50
N GLY A 68 -14.88 -4.39 5.61
CA GLY A 68 -14.64 -3.86 6.96
C GLY A 68 -15.50 -2.64 7.32
N TRP A 69 -15.10 -1.96 8.38
CA TRP A 69 -15.81 -0.84 8.97
C TRP A 69 -15.14 0.47 8.60
N ARG A 70 -15.87 1.47 8.14
CA ARG A 70 -15.36 2.78 7.71
C ARG A 70 -16.02 3.93 8.44
N THR A 71 -15.26 5.02 8.64
CA THR A 71 -15.88 6.29 9.01
C THR A 71 -16.59 6.91 7.81
N ARG A 72 -17.71 7.60 8.03
CA ARG A 72 -18.38 8.35 6.95
C ARG A 72 -17.68 9.66 6.62
N LYS A 73 -17.01 10.22 7.60
CA LYS A 73 -16.32 11.50 7.44
C LYS A 73 -14.90 11.26 6.94
N GLN A 74 -14.46 12.14 6.09
CA GLN A 74 -13.08 12.27 5.67
C GLN A 74 -12.31 13.08 6.71
N PHE A 75 -11.09 12.68 6.99
CA PHE A 75 -10.21 13.35 7.93
C PHE A 75 -8.87 13.59 7.27
N SER A 76 -8.43 14.84 7.23
CA SER A 76 -7.08 15.19 6.82
C SER A 76 -6.58 16.32 7.69
N LEU A 77 -5.38 16.16 8.21
CA LEU A 77 -4.70 17.24 8.89
C LEU A 77 -4.03 18.16 7.85
N PRO A 78 -3.91 19.46 8.15
CA PRO A 78 -3.13 20.38 7.31
C PRO A 78 -1.71 19.83 7.09
N GLY A 79 -1.20 19.95 5.87
CA GLY A 79 0.16 19.51 5.51
C GLY A 79 0.29 18.05 5.08
N VAL A 80 -0.76 17.22 5.19
CA VAL A 80 -0.70 15.79 4.78
C VAL A 80 -0.50 15.66 3.28
N LYS A 81 -1.24 16.44 2.48
CA LYS A 81 -1.10 16.46 1.02
C LYS A 81 0.32 16.83 0.61
N GLU A 82 0.82 17.92 1.15
CA GLU A 82 2.16 18.45 0.86
C GLU A 82 3.26 17.46 1.30
N LYS A 83 3.05 16.75 2.40
CA LYS A 83 3.97 15.69 2.85
C LYS A 83 3.99 14.51 1.88
N PHE A 84 2.83 14.10 1.36
CA PHE A 84 2.75 13.07 0.32
C PHE A 84 3.43 13.51 -0.97
N GLU A 85 3.16 14.74 -1.44
CA GLU A 85 3.82 15.33 -2.61
C GLU A 85 5.35 15.33 -2.45
N SER A 86 5.84 15.71 -1.27
CA SER A 86 7.29 15.71 -0.97
C SER A 86 7.90 14.30 -0.95
N ILE A 87 7.18 13.30 -0.43
CA ILE A 87 7.64 11.90 -0.39
C ILE A 87 7.72 11.32 -1.80
N MET A 88 6.76 11.65 -2.64
CA MET A 88 6.63 11.12 -3.99
C MET A 88 7.47 11.89 -5.02
N ASP A 89 7.84 13.13 -4.71
CA ASP A 89 8.38 14.12 -5.67
C ASP A 89 7.43 14.33 -6.86
N MET A 90 6.13 14.47 -6.55
CA MET A 90 5.04 14.58 -7.52
C MET A 90 3.98 15.55 -7.01
N LYS A 91 3.20 16.13 -7.94
CA LYS A 91 2.04 16.99 -7.60
C LYS A 91 0.76 16.18 -7.60
N ILE A 92 0.01 16.25 -6.48
CA ILE A 92 -1.30 15.63 -6.35
C ILE A 92 -2.34 16.50 -7.06
N THR A 93 -2.99 15.92 -8.07
CA THR A 93 -3.96 16.63 -8.94
C THR A 93 -5.39 16.48 -8.45
N ASN A 94 -5.73 15.35 -7.81
CA ASN A 94 -7.03 15.10 -7.17
C ASN A 94 -6.81 14.73 -5.71
N TRP A 95 -7.62 15.24 -4.83
CA TRP A 95 -7.53 15.00 -3.38
C TRP A 95 -8.91 14.69 -2.80
N MET A 96 -9.15 15.02 -1.55
CA MET A 96 -10.34 14.65 -0.76
C MET A 96 -11.66 15.05 -1.39
N GLU A 97 -11.71 16.12 -2.16
CA GLU A 97 -12.93 16.62 -2.80
C GLU A 97 -13.45 15.69 -3.90
N THR A 98 -12.55 14.95 -4.54
CA THR A 98 -12.89 14.07 -5.67
C THR A 98 -13.36 12.70 -5.19
N TYR A 99 -12.77 12.21 -4.11
CA TYR A 99 -12.99 10.83 -3.65
C TYR A 99 -13.51 10.78 -2.22
N SER A 100 -14.79 10.45 -2.05
CA SER A 100 -15.48 10.44 -0.75
C SER A 100 -14.86 9.51 0.30
N ILE A 101 -14.07 8.54 -0.12
CA ILE A 101 -13.34 7.61 0.76
C ILE A 101 -11.90 8.01 1.02
N CYS A 102 -11.43 9.14 0.44
CA CYS A 102 -10.10 9.68 0.73
C CYS A 102 -10.06 10.26 2.14
N GLY A 103 -9.07 9.88 2.94
CA GLY A 103 -8.91 10.37 4.31
C GLY A 103 -9.81 9.72 5.37
N VAL A 104 -10.55 8.65 5.05
CA VAL A 104 -11.35 7.93 6.04
C VAL A 104 -10.48 6.98 6.88
N PHE A 105 -10.91 6.71 8.10
CA PHE A 105 -10.39 5.58 8.87
C PHE A 105 -11.18 4.32 8.51
N GLN A 106 -10.45 3.22 8.40
CA GLN A 106 -11.04 1.91 8.17
C GLN A 106 -10.49 0.92 9.19
N ALA A 107 -11.35 -0.02 9.59
CA ALA A 107 -10.99 -1.12 10.47
C ALA A 107 -11.51 -2.44 9.92
N GLY A 108 -10.72 -3.50 10.15
CA GLY A 108 -11.10 -4.87 9.87
C GLY A 108 -10.53 -5.79 10.94
N TYR A 109 -11.19 -6.90 11.19
CA TYR A 109 -10.76 -7.88 12.19
C TYR A 109 -10.95 -9.31 11.66
N ALA A 110 -10.50 -10.31 12.39
CA ALA A 110 -10.52 -11.70 11.98
C ALA A 110 -11.87 -12.10 11.38
N GLY A 111 -11.84 -12.75 10.23
CA GLY A 111 -13.02 -13.11 9.44
C GLY A 111 -13.44 -12.07 8.39
N THR A 112 -12.83 -10.89 8.36
CA THR A 112 -13.00 -9.96 7.24
C THR A 112 -12.38 -10.55 5.97
N PRO A 113 -13.11 -10.65 4.85
CA PRO A 113 -12.58 -11.26 3.64
C PRO A 113 -11.51 -10.38 2.99
N ASN A 114 -10.50 -11.01 2.40
CA ASN A 114 -9.58 -10.34 1.50
C ASN A 114 -10.22 -10.18 0.12
N VAL A 115 -10.10 -8.99 -0.46
CA VAL A 115 -10.64 -8.69 -1.79
C VAL A 115 -9.50 -8.23 -2.69
N TYR A 116 -9.28 -8.96 -3.78
CA TYR A 116 -8.29 -8.66 -4.81
C TYR A 116 -8.91 -7.69 -5.81
N HIS A 117 -8.34 -6.52 -5.97
CA HIS A 117 -8.91 -5.47 -6.83
C HIS A 117 -7.85 -4.48 -7.32
N MET A 118 -8.27 -3.63 -8.21
CA MET A 118 -7.56 -2.43 -8.63
C MET A 118 -8.47 -1.23 -8.37
N ASP A 119 -7.91 -0.07 -8.03
CA ASP A 119 -8.68 1.14 -7.79
C ASP A 119 -8.87 1.98 -9.05
N SER A 120 -9.83 2.90 -9.00
CA SER A 120 -10.05 3.88 -10.06
C SER A 120 -9.04 5.03 -10.03
N GLN A 121 -8.42 5.31 -8.88
CA GLN A 121 -7.36 6.29 -8.70
C GLN A 121 -6.01 5.70 -9.10
N LYS A 122 -5.02 6.56 -9.36
CA LYS A 122 -3.66 6.12 -9.69
C LYS A 122 -2.89 5.64 -8.47
N TYR A 123 -3.11 6.27 -7.33
CA TYR A 123 -2.42 5.96 -6.08
C TYR A 123 -3.39 5.72 -4.94
N ALA A 124 -3.07 4.72 -4.15
CA ALA A 124 -3.64 4.48 -2.82
C ALA A 124 -2.55 4.65 -1.76
N ALA A 125 -2.94 5.19 -0.61
CA ALA A 125 -2.06 5.29 0.54
C ALA A 125 -2.74 4.79 1.80
N MET A 126 -1.97 4.14 2.66
CA MET A 126 -2.42 3.63 3.95
C MET A 126 -1.45 3.99 5.04
N ILE A 127 -1.96 4.46 6.18
CA ILE A 127 -1.20 4.69 7.39
C ILE A 127 -1.72 3.72 8.44
N TYR A 128 -0.90 2.75 8.84
CA TYR A 128 -1.29 1.74 9.83
C TYR A 128 -1.31 2.31 11.25
N LEU A 129 -2.39 2.04 11.97
CA LEU A 129 -2.68 2.65 13.27
C LEU A 129 -2.91 1.63 14.39
N THR A 130 -2.58 0.36 14.21
CA THR A 130 -2.64 -0.65 15.27
C THR A 130 -1.24 -0.90 15.83
N PRO A 131 -0.96 -0.57 17.10
CA PRO A 131 0.26 -0.98 17.78
C PRO A 131 0.35 -2.51 17.83
N ASP A 132 1.57 -3.05 17.82
CA ASP A 132 1.84 -4.49 17.96
C ASP A 132 1.07 -5.38 16.98
N ALA A 133 0.70 -4.83 15.81
CA ALA A 133 0.06 -5.58 14.75
C ALA A 133 0.97 -6.71 14.23
N PRO A 134 0.40 -7.87 13.84
CA PRO A 134 1.17 -8.88 13.12
C PRO A 134 1.75 -8.27 11.83
N TYR A 135 3.08 -8.32 11.69
CA TYR A 135 3.77 -7.73 10.53
C TYR A 135 3.19 -8.19 9.19
N GLN A 136 2.84 -9.47 9.09
CA GLN A 136 2.26 -10.06 7.89
C GLN A 136 0.83 -9.59 7.58
N ALA A 137 0.14 -8.92 8.50
CA ALA A 137 -1.22 -8.40 8.29
C ALA A 137 -1.24 -7.02 7.61
N GLY A 138 -0.37 -6.83 6.64
CA GLY A 138 -0.23 -5.60 5.87
C GLY A 138 -1.05 -5.60 4.58
N THR A 139 -0.45 -5.08 3.51
CA THR A 139 -1.03 -4.99 2.16
C THR A 139 -0.06 -5.59 1.17
N LYS A 140 -0.57 -6.20 0.11
CA LYS A 140 0.27 -6.78 -0.94
C LYS A 140 -0.23 -6.43 -2.34
N VAL A 141 0.72 -6.32 -3.25
CA VAL A 141 0.53 -6.29 -4.70
C VAL A 141 0.76 -7.70 -5.23
N VAL A 142 -0.10 -8.15 -6.13
CA VAL A 142 -0.11 -9.52 -6.62
C VAL A 142 -0.24 -9.57 -8.13
N ALA A 143 0.22 -10.68 -8.75
CA ALA A 143 -0.05 -11.02 -10.14
C ALA A 143 -1.04 -12.18 -10.24
N ASN A 144 -1.83 -12.19 -11.30
CA ASN A 144 -2.61 -13.38 -11.67
C ASN A 144 -1.64 -14.48 -12.13
N LYS A 145 -1.64 -15.63 -11.46
CA LYS A 145 -0.72 -16.76 -11.75
C LYS A 145 -0.82 -17.29 -13.17
N LYS A 146 -2.02 -17.24 -13.77
CA LYS A 146 -2.24 -17.80 -15.10
C LYS A 146 -1.75 -16.86 -16.20
N THR A 147 -1.94 -15.56 -16.06
CA THR A 147 -1.61 -14.57 -17.09
C THR A 147 -0.34 -13.80 -16.81
N GLY A 148 0.16 -13.81 -15.56
CA GLY A 148 1.26 -12.96 -15.11
C GLY A 148 0.92 -11.48 -15.01
N LEU A 149 -0.31 -11.10 -15.30
CA LEU A 149 -0.75 -9.70 -15.31
C LEU A 149 -1.01 -9.21 -13.89
N PHE A 150 -0.63 -7.99 -13.63
CA PHE A 150 -0.77 -7.37 -12.31
C PHE A 150 -1.10 -5.87 -12.35
N HIS A 151 -0.91 -5.19 -13.47
CA HIS A 151 -1.14 -3.76 -13.62
C HIS A 151 -2.06 -3.47 -14.80
N LEU A 152 -3.05 -2.61 -14.60
CA LEU A 152 -4.11 -2.31 -15.57
C LEU A 152 -3.60 -1.94 -16.97
N SER A 153 -2.42 -1.31 -17.08
CA SER A 153 -1.84 -0.96 -18.39
C SER A 153 -1.38 -2.15 -19.25
N GLN A 154 -1.41 -3.37 -18.69
CA GLN A 154 -0.93 -4.56 -19.39
C GLN A 154 -2.01 -5.23 -20.24
N SER A 155 -3.29 -4.92 -20.02
CA SER A 155 -4.42 -5.36 -20.85
C SER A 155 -5.60 -4.40 -20.69
N ASP A 156 -6.32 -4.16 -21.77
CA ASP A 156 -7.58 -3.40 -21.77
C ASP A 156 -8.78 -4.27 -21.34
N ASN A 157 -8.58 -5.58 -21.22
CA ASN A 157 -9.63 -6.51 -20.87
C ASN A 157 -9.53 -6.92 -19.39
N LEU A 158 -10.46 -6.45 -18.58
CA LEU A 158 -10.50 -6.75 -17.15
C LEU A 158 -10.60 -8.26 -16.85
N SER A 159 -11.16 -9.05 -17.75
CA SER A 159 -11.25 -10.50 -17.57
C SER A 159 -9.90 -11.23 -17.65
N ASP A 160 -8.86 -10.58 -18.17
CA ASP A 160 -7.50 -11.12 -18.15
C ASP A 160 -6.88 -11.09 -16.76
N PHE A 161 -7.36 -10.17 -15.92
CA PHE A 161 -6.98 -10.04 -14.51
C PHE A 161 -7.91 -10.83 -13.60
N PHE A 162 -9.21 -10.71 -13.84
CA PHE A 162 -10.30 -11.28 -13.02
C PHE A 162 -11.31 -11.99 -13.92
N PRO A 163 -11.13 -13.29 -14.22
CA PRO A 163 -11.96 -14.00 -15.18
C PRO A 163 -13.44 -14.15 -14.76
N ASN A 164 -13.75 -14.04 -13.47
CA ASN A 164 -15.12 -14.07 -12.93
C ASN A 164 -15.18 -13.37 -11.55
N GLN A 165 -16.38 -13.24 -10.99
CA GLN A 165 -16.58 -12.58 -9.70
C GLN A 165 -15.94 -13.33 -8.52
N GLU A 166 -15.84 -14.64 -8.56
CA GLU A 166 -15.22 -15.44 -7.49
C GLU A 166 -13.72 -15.16 -7.38
N THR A 167 -13.10 -14.74 -8.47
CA THR A 167 -11.68 -14.38 -8.52
C THR A 167 -11.32 -13.27 -7.53
N PHE A 168 -12.24 -12.35 -7.24
CA PHE A 168 -11.99 -11.25 -6.31
C PHE A 168 -11.72 -11.71 -4.87
N THR A 169 -12.06 -12.92 -4.50
CA THR A 169 -11.85 -13.46 -3.15
C THR A 169 -11.00 -14.72 -3.10
N ASP A 170 -10.65 -15.29 -4.26
CA ASP A 170 -9.83 -16.49 -4.34
C ASP A 170 -8.33 -16.16 -4.42
N GLY A 171 -7.67 -16.15 -3.27
CA GLY A 171 -6.23 -15.91 -3.17
C GLY A 171 -5.34 -16.98 -3.83
N THR A 172 -5.88 -18.14 -4.15
CA THR A 172 -5.09 -19.22 -4.79
C THR A 172 -4.71 -18.88 -6.23
N LEU A 173 -5.43 -17.95 -6.85
CA LEU A 173 -5.22 -17.50 -8.22
C LEU A 173 -4.11 -16.46 -8.38
N PHE A 174 -3.59 -15.94 -7.27
CA PHE A 174 -2.61 -14.86 -7.27
C PHE A 174 -1.29 -15.29 -6.64
N GLU A 175 -0.21 -14.67 -7.08
CA GLU A 175 1.12 -14.74 -6.48
C GLU A 175 1.58 -13.37 -6.01
N ASP A 176 2.31 -13.31 -4.91
CA ASP A 176 2.76 -12.07 -4.31
C ASP A 176 3.91 -11.46 -5.15
N ILE A 177 3.81 -10.17 -5.50
CA ILE A 177 4.88 -9.39 -6.15
C ILE A 177 5.57 -8.52 -5.11
N ASP A 178 4.80 -7.85 -4.26
CA ASP A 178 5.31 -6.93 -3.24
C ASP A 178 4.44 -7.02 -1.99
N VAL A 179 5.07 -6.94 -0.81
CA VAL A 179 4.38 -7.06 0.48
C VAL A 179 4.81 -5.92 1.40
N PHE A 180 3.85 -5.12 1.82
CA PHE A 180 4.04 -4.01 2.75
C PHE A 180 3.60 -4.45 4.15
N GLY A 181 4.57 -4.62 5.05
CA GLY A 181 4.29 -5.06 6.42
C GLY A 181 3.48 -4.04 7.21
N ASN A 182 2.56 -4.55 8.05
CA ASN A 182 1.80 -3.72 8.98
C ASN A 182 2.70 -3.32 10.15
N VAL A 183 3.19 -2.10 10.10
CA VAL A 183 4.00 -1.49 11.18
C VAL A 183 3.26 -0.26 11.67
N PHE A 184 3.10 -0.14 12.98
CA PHE A 184 2.43 1.03 13.57
C PHE A 184 3.08 2.33 13.10
N ASN A 185 2.27 3.29 12.67
CA ASN A 185 2.70 4.58 12.15
C ASN A 185 3.50 4.52 10.81
N ARG A 186 3.37 3.42 10.07
CA ARG A 186 3.93 3.32 8.71
C ARG A 186 2.94 3.84 7.69
N LEU A 187 3.39 4.78 6.86
CA LEU A 187 2.75 5.14 5.60
C LEU A 187 3.25 4.20 4.50
N VAL A 188 2.33 3.68 3.71
CA VAL A 188 2.60 3.03 2.43
C VAL A 188 1.80 3.74 1.36
N ILE A 189 2.45 4.19 0.28
CA ILE A 189 1.81 4.68 -0.94
C ILE A 189 2.18 3.70 -2.06
N PHE A 190 1.23 3.32 -2.89
CA PHE A 190 1.50 2.44 -4.02
C PHE A 190 0.60 2.76 -5.22
N ASP A 191 1.03 2.31 -6.40
CA ASP A 191 0.24 2.38 -7.62
C ASP A 191 -0.96 1.43 -7.52
N SER A 192 -2.14 1.99 -7.33
CA SER A 192 -3.36 1.23 -7.11
C SER A 192 -4.01 0.68 -8.39
N LYS A 193 -3.41 0.95 -9.56
CA LYS A 193 -3.70 0.24 -10.80
C LYS A 193 -3.10 -1.17 -10.84
N CYS A 194 -2.22 -1.51 -9.87
CA CYS A 194 -1.81 -2.88 -9.61
C CYS A 194 -2.93 -3.66 -8.90
N ILE A 195 -3.04 -4.96 -9.16
CA ILE A 195 -3.90 -5.84 -8.35
C ILE A 195 -3.33 -5.86 -6.94
N HIS A 196 -4.14 -5.54 -5.96
CA HIS A 196 -3.74 -5.51 -4.57
C HIS A 196 -4.82 -6.00 -3.62
N THR A 197 -4.43 -6.33 -2.41
CA THR A 197 -5.32 -6.78 -1.34
C THR A 197 -4.68 -6.58 0.03
N ALA A 198 -5.49 -6.65 1.10
CA ALA A 198 -4.96 -6.89 2.43
C ALA A 198 -4.33 -8.27 2.51
N CYS A 199 -3.24 -8.42 3.27
CA CYS A 199 -2.63 -9.75 3.48
C CYS A 199 -3.48 -10.61 4.41
N ASP A 200 -3.92 -10.02 5.53
CA ASP A 200 -4.71 -10.70 6.55
C ASP A 200 -5.42 -9.68 7.46
N TYR A 201 -6.37 -10.18 8.23
CA TYR A 201 -7.06 -9.43 9.28
C TYR A 201 -6.93 -10.16 10.60
N PHE A 202 -6.83 -9.42 11.69
CA PHE A 202 -6.59 -9.93 13.03
C PHE A 202 -7.43 -9.21 14.07
N GLY A 203 -7.42 -9.70 15.32
CA GLY A 203 -8.21 -9.14 16.42
C GLY A 203 -9.70 -9.45 16.28
N HIS A 204 -10.51 -8.88 17.18
CA HIS A 204 -11.95 -9.20 17.30
C HIS A 204 -12.85 -7.96 17.31
N SER A 205 -12.26 -6.78 17.24
CA SER A 205 -12.97 -5.50 17.30
C SER A 205 -12.17 -4.41 16.63
N ILE A 206 -12.76 -3.23 16.45
CA ILE A 206 -12.07 -2.02 15.96
C ILE A 206 -10.85 -1.69 16.82
N ASN A 207 -10.92 -1.92 18.13
CA ASN A 207 -9.83 -1.63 19.08
C ASN A 207 -8.64 -2.60 18.95
N THR A 208 -8.88 -3.84 18.60
CA THR A 208 -7.86 -4.90 18.59
C THR A 208 -7.49 -5.38 17.18
N GLY A 209 -8.26 -4.98 16.18
CA GLY A 209 -8.08 -5.36 14.80
C GLY A 209 -7.14 -4.44 14.02
N ARG A 210 -7.07 -4.69 12.73
CA ARG A 210 -6.34 -3.87 11.78
C ARG A 210 -7.06 -2.53 11.60
N LEU A 211 -6.47 -1.46 12.09
CA LEU A 211 -6.93 -0.08 11.92
C LEU A 211 -5.95 0.69 11.05
N TRP A 212 -6.48 1.44 10.08
CA TRP A 212 -5.65 2.28 9.22
C TRP A 212 -6.42 3.51 8.75
N GLN A 213 -5.70 4.54 8.32
CA GLN A 213 -6.24 5.64 7.55
C GLN A 213 -5.87 5.44 6.09
N MET A 214 -6.79 5.72 5.17
CA MET A 214 -6.55 5.54 3.74
C MET A 214 -6.80 6.80 2.94
N TYR A 215 -6.03 6.95 1.86
CA TYR A 215 -6.14 8.05 0.91
C TYR A 215 -6.10 7.51 -0.51
N PHE A 216 -6.85 8.14 -1.40
CA PHE A 216 -6.88 7.83 -2.82
C PHE A 216 -6.72 9.12 -3.61
N PHE A 217 -5.81 9.13 -4.57
CA PHE A 217 -5.49 10.33 -5.32
C PHE A 217 -4.80 10.03 -6.64
N ASP A 218 -4.76 11.04 -7.52
CA ASP A 218 -3.95 11.06 -8.72
C ASP A 218 -2.80 12.06 -8.53
N ALA A 219 -1.64 11.78 -9.15
CA ALA A 219 -0.45 12.64 -9.10
C ALA A 219 0.36 12.55 -10.40
N GLU A 220 1.09 13.62 -10.71
CA GLU A 220 1.96 13.78 -11.88
C GLU A 220 3.24 14.56 -11.54
#